data_090b54ef2dd29f48ab6e6fa70f68ce01
#
_entry.id   090b54ef2dd29f48ab6e6fa70f68ce01
#
_cell.length_a   1.000
_cell.length_b   1.000
_cell.length_c   1.000
_cell.angle_alpha   90.00
_cell.angle_beta   90.00
_cell.angle_gamma   90.00
#
_symmetry.space_group_name_H-M   'P 1'
#
loop_
_entity.id
_entity.type
_entity.pdbx_description
1 polymer ?
#
loop_
_entity_poly.entity_id
_entity_poly.type
_entity_poly.pdbx_seq_one_letter_code
_entity_poly.pdbx_strand_id
1 'polypeptide(L)'
;LRSKFMFSINSIKVTKIKTKNRYIGSEIPAVGTSKILMSLKKNEARSMHGQLPIVWNKAKNFNVYDIKNNKFIDFTSTIFVANIGHSNLALKKKITETINDNLINTYAYPSIIRNEYLKKLINFSKNGFEKAYLLSSGSEALEACIKVIRLYSLNQKKGSGIMTISGNWHGRTTGSQLLSDNKDQSSWIKYKKKEVYHLRFPYPWLMKKLNKTSIEILNEDLKNLSKKINLRKDISGVILETFQGWGALFYPKEYVKKLSTICKKYKILLAFDEIQAGFGRTGKKFGFEHYNVKPDMICCGKAMGGGIPISALIGKKKYLDIPKIGSM
;
A
#
# COMPACT_ATOMS: atom_id res chain seq x y z
N LEU A 1 30.93 -5.41 -14.88
CA LEU A 1 29.88 -6.45 -14.82
C LEU A 1 28.67 -6.00 -15.68
N ARG A 2 28.50 -6.62 -16.86
CA ARG A 2 27.31 -6.40 -17.70
C ARG A 2 26.10 -6.94 -16.93
N SER A 3 25.24 -6.05 -16.37
CA SER A 3 24.00 -6.49 -15.75
C SER A 3 23.12 -7.10 -16.84
N LYS A 4 22.91 -8.41 -16.81
CA LYS A 4 21.98 -9.10 -17.70
C LYS A 4 20.54 -8.59 -17.42
N PHE A 5 19.73 -8.49 -18.46
CA PHE A 5 18.30 -8.33 -18.28
C PHE A 5 17.74 -9.58 -17.60
N MET A 6 16.75 -9.41 -16.74
CA MET A 6 16.08 -10.54 -16.06
C MET A 6 15.35 -11.45 -17.07
N PHE A 7 14.85 -10.87 -18.15
CA PHE A 7 14.17 -11.56 -19.23
C PHE A 7 14.90 -11.33 -20.56
N SER A 8 14.74 -12.27 -21.52
CA SER A 8 15.22 -12.07 -22.88
C SER A 8 14.56 -10.84 -23.51
N ILE A 9 15.38 -10.00 -24.14
CA ILE A 9 14.92 -8.81 -24.89
C ILE A 9 14.95 -9.04 -26.41
N ASN A 10 15.35 -10.25 -26.84
CA ASN A 10 15.36 -10.63 -28.24
C ASN A 10 13.93 -10.96 -28.69
N SER A 11 13.51 -10.33 -29.78
CA SER A 11 12.22 -10.60 -30.40
C SER A 11 12.18 -12.02 -31.00
N ILE A 12 11.19 -12.78 -30.70
CA ILE A 12 10.96 -14.12 -31.28
C ILE A 12 9.58 -14.18 -31.92
N LYS A 13 9.46 -14.93 -33.00
CA LYS A 13 8.17 -15.25 -33.62
C LYS A 13 7.34 -16.08 -32.65
N VAL A 14 6.07 -15.75 -32.52
CA VAL A 14 5.12 -16.46 -31.67
C VAL A 14 3.83 -16.76 -32.46
N THR A 15 3.07 -17.73 -32.01
CA THR A 15 1.75 -18.03 -32.59
C THR A 15 0.84 -16.82 -32.52
N LYS A 16 0.24 -16.44 -33.64
CA LYS A 16 -0.75 -15.35 -33.68
C LYS A 16 -1.95 -15.68 -32.81
N ILE A 17 -2.41 -14.70 -32.05
CA ILE A 17 -3.58 -14.83 -31.17
C ILE A 17 -4.56 -13.71 -31.52
N LYS A 18 -5.83 -14.07 -31.71
CA LYS A 18 -6.91 -13.10 -31.93
C LYS A 18 -8.12 -13.53 -31.12
N THR A 19 -8.41 -12.82 -30.04
CA THR A 19 -9.61 -13.01 -29.21
C THR A 19 -10.25 -11.66 -28.94
N LYS A 20 -11.42 -11.63 -28.33
CA LYS A 20 -12.07 -10.38 -27.90
C LYS A 20 -11.14 -9.52 -27.03
N ASN A 21 -10.37 -10.15 -26.15
CA ASN A 21 -9.61 -9.45 -25.09
C ASN A 21 -8.08 -9.46 -25.30
N ARG A 22 -7.57 -10.25 -26.24
CA ARG A 22 -6.12 -10.38 -26.50
C ARG A 22 -5.84 -10.45 -28.00
N TYR A 23 -4.78 -9.76 -28.44
CA TYR A 23 -4.30 -9.83 -29.82
C TYR A 23 -2.77 -9.84 -29.84
N ILE A 24 -2.19 -10.86 -30.46
CA ILE A 24 -0.76 -10.95 -30.71
C ILE A 24 -0.58 -11.13 -32.23
N GLY A 25 -0.06 -10.13 -32.88
CA GLY A 25 0.09 -10.11 -34.34
C GLY A 25 1.54 -9.98 -34.81
N SER A 26 2.48 -9.75 -33.90
CA SER A 26 3.89 -9.62 -34.18
C SER A 26 4.75 -10.41 -33.20
N GLU A 27 6.06 -10.32 -33.29
CA GLU A 27 7.03 -10.93 -32.40
C GLU A 27 6.86 -10.43 -30.95
N ILE A 28 7.30 -11.25 -29.99
CA ILE A 28 7.34 -10.92 -28.56
C ILE A 28 8.77 -11.14 -28.03
N PRO A 29 9.39 -10.15 -27.39
CA PRO A 29 9.01 -8.73 -27.33
C PRO A 29 8.89 -8.11 -28.72
N ALA A 30 8.05 -7.08 -28.87
CA ALA A 30 7.88 -6.39 -30.15
C ALA A 30 9.20 -5.84 -30.68
N VAL A 31 9.43 -5.92 -31.99
CA VAL A 31 10.62 -5.34 -32.62
C VAL A 31 10.75 -3.85 -32.28
N GLY A 32 11.93 -3.45 -31.83
CA GLY A 32 12.22 -2.09 -31.33
C GLY A 32 12.23 -2.01 -29.78
N THR A 33 11.65 -2.97 -29.07
CA THR A 33 11.67 -3.02 -27.59
C THR A 33 13.10 -2.99 -27.03
N SER A 34 14.04 -3.74 -27.61
CA SER A 34 15.43 -3.81 -27.13
C SER A 34 16.11 -2.43 -27.12
N LYS A 35 15.90 -1.61 -28.15
CA LYS A 35 16.45 -0.24 -28.22
C LYS A 35 15.94 0.63 -27.07
N ILE A 36 14.66 0.56 -26.77
CA ILE A 36 14.02 1.33 -25.68
C ILE A 36 14.55 0.85 -24.32
N LEU A 37 14.60 -0.46 -24.09
CA LEU A 37 15.11 -1.03 -22.83
C LEU A 37 16.59 -0.73 -22.60
N MET A 38 17.41 -0.74 -23.65
CA MET A 38 18.82 -0.32 -23.57
C MET A 38 18.94 1.16 -23.20
N SER A 39 18.10 2.02 -23.76
CA SER A 39 18.06 3.45 -23.41
C SER A 39 17.63 3.67 -21.96
N LEU A 40 16.58 2.98 -21.51
CA LEU A 40 16.15 2.99 -20.10
C LEU A 40 17.28 2.52 -19.18
N LYS A 41 17.95 1.42 -19.53
CA LYS A 41 19.07 0.90 -18.75
C LYS A 41 20.24 1.89 -18.62
N LYS A 42 20.42 2.77 -19.60
CA LYS A 42 21.44 3.83 -19.56
C LYS A 42 21.03 4.99 -18.63
N ASN A 43 19.75 5.35 -18.64
CA ASN A 43 19.27 6.60 -18.04
C ASN A 43 18.48 6.41 -16.74
N GLU A 44 18.01 5.19 -16.46
CA GLU A 44 17.20 4.88 -15.29
C GLU A 44 17.99 4.10 -14.24
N ALA A 45 17.74 4.35 -12.97
CA ALA A 45 18.41 3.65 -11.87
C ALA A 45 18.13 2.13 -11.92
N ARG A 46 19.17 1.31 -11.70
CA ARG A 46 19.12 -0.15 -11.80
C ARG A 46 18.00 -0.79 -10.99
N SER A 47 17.60 -0.21 -9.87
CA SER A 47 16.53 -0.70 -9.01
C SER A 47 15.15 -0.74 -9.67
N MET A 48 14.96 0.00 -10.76
CA MET A 48 13.73 0.03 -11.55
C MET A 48 13.70 -1.01 -12.66
N HIS A 49 14.82 -1.66 -12.96
CA HIS A 49 14.93 -2.70 -13.99
C HIS A 49 14.35 -4.04 -13.44
N GLY A 50 13.96 -4.93 -14.34
CA GLY A 50 13.45 -6.26 -13.98
C GLY A 50 11.98 -6.48 -14.33
N GLN A 51 11.35 -5.52 -14.99
CA GLN A 51 10.01 -5.68 -15.54
C GLN A 51 10.03 -6.58 -16.79
N LEU A 52 8.85 -7.14 -17.13
CA LEU A 52 8.68 -7.87 -18.40
C LEU A 52 9.06 -6.97 -19.58
N PRO A 53 9.70 -7.50 -20.64
CA PRO A 53 10.14 -6.73 -21.78
C PRO A 53 8.98 -6.38 -22.73
N ILE A 54 7.95 -5.78 -22.22
CA ILE A 54 6.80 -5.28 -22.98
C ILE A 54 6.72 -3.77 -22.78
N VAL A 55 7.10 -3.01 -23.78
CA VAL A 55 7.05 -1.56 -23.74
C VAL A 55 5.63 -1.09 -24.00
N TRP A 56 4.99 -0.55 -22.98
CA TRP A 56 3.63 -0.03 -23.08
C TRP A 56 3.59 1.25 -23.89
N ASN A 57 2.73 1.28 -24.92
CA ASN A 57 2.48 2.44 -25.75
C ASN A 57 1.14 3.11 -25.44
N LYS A 58 0.12 2.31 -25.16
CA LYS A 58 -1.20 2.79 -24.77
C LYS A 58 -1.90 1.75 -23.88
N ALA A 59 -2.93 2.21 -23.16
CA ALA A 59 -3.76 1.33 -22.35
C ALA A 59 -5.23 1.78 -22.37
N LYS A 60 -6.17 0.83 -22.26
CA LYS A 60 -7.61 1.10 -22.20
C LYS A 60 -8.31 0.00 -21.39
N ASN A 61 -9.17 0.38 -20.45
CA ASN A 61 -9.86 -0.55 -19.55
C ASN A 61 -8.87 -1.48 -18.82
N PHE A 62 -8.86 -2.77 -19.14
CA PHE A 62 -7.95 -3.78 -18.59
C PHE A 62 -6.89 -4.24 -19.60
N ASN A 63 -6.78 -3.57 -20.73
CA ASN A 63 -5.80 -3.91 -21.76
C ASN A 63 -4.66 -2.91 -21.83
N VAL A 64 -3.46 -3.43 -22.08
CA VAL A 64 -2.28 -2.66 -22.44
C VAL A 64 -1.81 -3.08 -23.84
N TYR A 65 -1.20 -2.16 -24.54
CA TYR A 65 -0.75 -2.35 -25.92
C TYR A 65 0.72 -1.98 -26.01
N ASP A 66 1.51 -2.84 -26.65
CA ASP A 66 2.90 -2.53 -26.95
C ASP A 66 3.07 -1.62 -28.18
N ILE A 67 4.32 -1.33 -28.52
CA ILE A 67 4.69 -0.46 -29.66
C ILE A 67 4.28 -1.00 -31.04
N LYS A 68 3.93 -2.27 -31.15
CA LYS A 68 3.40 -2.90 -32.38
C LYS A 68 1.90 -3.21 -32.28
N ASN A 69 1.20 -2.65 -31.27
CA ASN A 69 -0.21 -2.85 -31.01
C ASN A 69 -0.60 -4.30 -30.67
N ASN A 70 0.34 -5.15 -30.23
CA ASN A 70 -0.06 -6.37 -29.56
C ASN A 70 -0.84 -5.97 -28.30
N LYS A 71 -1.99 -6.61 -28.08
CA LYS A 71 -2.94 -6.33 -26.99
C LYS A 71 -2.83 -7.41 -25.94
N PHE A 72 -2.49 -7.01 -24.75
CA PHE A 72 -2.37 -7.87 -23.57
C PHE A 72 -3.48 -7.57 -22.55
N ILE A 73 -3.77 -8.51 -21.66
CA ILE A 73 -4.61 -8.30 -20.49
C ILE A 73 -3.67 -7.93 -19.34
N ASP A 74 -3.92 -6.80 -18.72
CA ASP A 74 -3.19 -6.37 -17.52
C ASP A 74 -3.80 -7.00 -16.26
N PHE A 75 -3.32 -8.20 -15.89
CA PHE A 75 -3.69 -8.86 -14.65
C PHE A 75 -3.04 -8.21 -13.40
N THR A 76 -2.04 -7.37 -13.57
CA THR A 76 -1.39 -6.69 -12.47
C THR A 76 -2.14 -5.42 -12.04
N SER A 77 -3.07 -4.94 -12.88
CA SER A 77 -3.74 -3.66 -12.66
C SER A 77 -2.76 -2.52 -12.34
N THR A 78 -1.60 -2.51 -13.05
CA THR A 78 -0.47 -1.59 -12.80
C THR A 78 -0.01 -1.61 -11.34
N ILE A 79 0.19 -2.81 -10.79
CA ILE A 79 0.51 -3.05 -9.37
C ILE A 79 -0.59 -2.45 -8.47
N PHE A 80 -1.85 -2.83 -8.82
CA PHE A 80 -3.06 -2.56 -8.04
C PHE A 80 -3.51 -1.08 -7.99
N VAL A 81 -3.18 -0.29 -9.01
CA VAL A 81 -3.53 1.14 -9.09
C VAL A 81 -4.75 1.38 -9.99
N ALA A 82 -4.88 0.61 -11.07
CA ALA A 82 -5.90 0.84 -12.11
C ALA A 82 -7.26 0.17 -11.77
N ASN A 83 -7.79 0.36 -10.56
CA ASN A 83 -9.05 -0.25 -10.12
C ASN A 83 -10.27 0.19 -10.96
N ILE A 84 -10.23 1.40 -11.53
CA ILE A 84 -11.28 1.96 -12.39
C ILE A 84 -11.00 1.73 -13.88
N GLY A 85 -9.98 0.92 -14.19
CA GLY A 85 -9.49 0.68 -15.54
C GLY A 85 -8.58 1.77 -16.08
N HIS A 86 -7.77 1.40 -17.07
CA HIS A 86 -6.90 2.33 -17.77
C HIS A 86 -7.72 3.34 -18.59
N SER A 87 -7.25 4.58 -18.64
CA SER A 87 -7.85 5.66 -19.44
C SER A 87 -9.34 5.89 -19.17
N ASN A 88 -9.73 5.82 -17.89
CA ASN A 88 -11.11 6.07 -17.47
C ASN A 88 -11.59 7.43 -17.97
N LEU A 89 -12.72 7.45 -18.69
CA LEU A 89 -13.22 8.65 -19.36
C LEU A 89 -13.66 9.74 -18.38
N ALA A 90 -14.30 9.37 -17.26
CA ALA A 90 -14.74 10.34 -16.26
C ALA A 90 -13.52 11.01 -15.58
N LEU A 91 -12.48 10.23 -15.27
CA LEU A 91 -11.23 10.78 -14.72
C LEU A 91 -10.55 11.71 -15.71
N LYS A 92 -10.41 11.29 -16.99
CA LYS A 92 -9.83 12.13 -18.05
C LYS A 92 -10.57 13.46 -18.19
N LYS A 93 -11.92 13.42 -18.27
CA LYS A 93 -12.75 14.61 -18.35
C LYS A 93 -12.46 15.55 -17.18
N LYS A 94 -12.45 15.02 -15.96
CA LYS A 94 -12.24 15.84 -14.76
C LYS A 94 -10.84 16.46 -14.68
N ILE A 95 -9.82 15.74 -15.12
CA ILE A 95 -8.45 16.28 -15.22
C ILE A 95 -8.41 17.44 -16.23
N THR A 96 -9.00 17.26 -17.43
CA THR A 96 -9.03 18.28 -18.47
C THR A 96 -9.77 19.55 -17.98
N GLU A 97 -10.93 19.40 -17.33
CA GLU A 97 -11.66 20.51 -16.71
C GLU A 97 -10.75 21.26 -15.72
N THR A 98 -10.11 20.54 -14.79
CA THR A 98 -9.26 21.16 -13.77
C THR A 98 -8.06 21.90 -14.36
N ILE A 99 -7.49 21.40 -15.45
CA ILE A 99 -6.40 22.09 -16.16
C ILE A 99 -6.91 23.37 -16.81
N ASN A 100 -8.09 23.33 -17.43
CA ASN A 100 -8.70 24.48 -18.07
C ASN A 100 -9.12 25.58 -17.08
N ASP A 101 -9.43 25.21 -15.82
CA ASP A 101 -9.73 26.16 -14.74
C ASP A 101 -8.48 26.91 -14.21
N ASN A 102 -7.30 26.64 -14.76
CA ASN A 102 -6.02 27.28 -14.43
C ASN A 102 -5.59 27.17 -12.96
N LEU A 103 -6.14 26.22 -12.19
CA LEU A 103 -5.79 25.99 -10.79
C LEU A 103 -5.13 24.60 -10.61
N ILE A 104 -3.86 24.47 -11.02
CA ILE A 104 -3.12 23.22 -10.92
C ILE A 104 -2.37 23.11 -9.57
N ASN A 105 -1.84 24.23 -9.08
CA ASN A 105 -0.97 24.25 -7.90
C ASN A 105 -1.65 25.01 -6.75
N THR A 106 -1.95 24.32 -5.66
CA THR A 106 -2.48 24.96 -4.45
C THR A 106 -1.60 24.76 -3.22
N TYR A 107 -0.78 23.70 -3.20
CA TYR A 107 0.03 23.29 -2.06
C TYR A 107 -0.75 23.35 -0.73
N ALA A 108 -0.30 24.16 0.23
CA ALA A 108 -0.96 24.33 1.53
C ALA A 108 -2.17 25.29 1.51
N TYR A 109 -2.35 26.09 0.45
CA TYR A 109 -3.43 27.07 0.39
C TYR A 109 -4.81 26.41 0.30
N PRO A 110 -5.84 26.95 0.97
CA PRO A 110 -7.20 26.45 0.85
C PRO A 110 -7.70 26.52 -0.59
N SER A 111 -8.40 25.46 -1.02
CA SER A 111 -9.09 25.44 -2.32
C SER A 111 -10.45 24.76 -2.23
N ILE A 112 -11.38 25.18 -3.08
CA ILE A 112 -12.74 24.61 -3.14
C ILE A 112 -12.67 23.13 -3.44
N ILE A 113 -11.88 22.72 -4.43
CA ILE A 113 -11.77 21.33 -4.86
C ILE A 113 -11.20 20.43 -3.73
N ARG A 114 -10.22 20.91 -2.97
CA ARG A 114 -9.67 20.16 -1.82
C ARG A 114 -10.71 19.99 -0.72
N ASN A 115 -11.48 21.05 -0.41
CA ASN A 115 -12.56 20.97 0.57
C ASN A 115 -13.63 19.97 0.17
N GLU A 116 -14.09 20.00 -1.08
CA GLU A 116 -15.06 19.04 -1.61
C GLU A 116 -14.55 17.62 -1.60
N TYR A 117 -13.28 17.42 -2.01
CA TYR A 117 -12.66 16.11 -2.01
C TYR A 117 -12.56 15.53 -0.60
N LEU A 118 -12.10 16.30 0.39
CA LEU A 118 -12.01 15.85 1.78
C LEU A 118 -13.39 15.49 2.34
N LYS A 119 -14.43 16.29 2.10
CA LYS A 119 -15.81 15.95 2.50
C LYS A 119 -16.27 14.63 1.89
N LYS A 120 -16.03 14.40 0.59
CA LYS A 120 -16.36 13.15 -0.10
C LYS A 120 -15.56 11.97 0.44
N LEU A 121 -14.26 12.15 0.69
CA LEU A 121 -13.38 11.10 1.22
C LEU A 121 -13.81 10.65 2.60
N ILE A 122 -14.07 11.60 3.52
CA ILE A 122 -14.54 11.28 4.88
C ILE A 122 -15.93 10.62 4.83
N ASN A 123 -16.85 11.13 4.02
CA ASN A 123 -18.18 10.52 3.88
C ASN A 123 -18.11 9.11 3.23
N PHE A 124 -17.21 8.89 2.28
CA PHE A 124 -16.98 7.57 1.70
C PHE A 124 -16.41 6.58 2.73
N SER A 125 -15.44 7.04 3.55
CA SER A 125 -14.75 6.17 4.50
C SER A 125 -15.59 5.80 5.74
N LYS A 126 -16.61 6.62 6.15
CA LYS A 126 -17.49 6.40 7.32
C LYS A 126 -16.78 5.67 8.48
N ASN A 127 -17.42 4.95 9.33
CA ASN A 127 -16.82 4.19 10.46
C ASN A 127 -16.23 5.03 11.60
N GLY A 128 -16.65 6.30 11.73
CA GLY A 128 -16.18 7.19 12.79
C GLY A 128 -14.85 7.88 12.48
N PHE A 129 -14.44 7.91 11.21
CA PHE A 129 -13.36 8.78 10.75
C PHE A 129 -13.90 10.19 10.50
N GLU A 130 -13.09 11.18 10.85
CA GLU A 130 -13.51 12.58 10.87
C GLU A 130 -12.55 13.49 10.10
N LYS A 131 -11.28 13.08 9.93
CA LYS A 131 -10.23 13.87 9.29
C LYS A 131 -9.33 13.04 8.40
N ALA A 132 -8.66 13.72 7.47
CA ALA A 132 -7.63 13.13 6.62
C ALA A 132 -6.50 14.13 6.34
N TYR A 133 -5.28 13.59 6.26
CA TYR A 133 -4.13 14.23 5.61
C TYR A 133 -4.05 13.71 4.17
N LEU A 134 -3.96 14.61 3.19
CA LEU A 134 -3.68 14.26 1.80
C LEU A 134 -2.16 14.31 1.57
N LEU A 135 -1.64 13.29 0.91
CA LEU A 135 -0.22 13.06 0.66
C LEU A 135 -0.05 12.51 -0.76
N SER A 136 1.17 12.34 -1.23
CA SER A 136 1.42 11.93 -2.62
C SER A 136 1.59 10.41 -2.76
N SER A 137 2.24 9.75 -1.82
CA SER A 137 2.54 8.32 -1.89
C SER A 137 2.06 7.53 -0.68
N GLY A 138 1.83 6.23 -0.87
CA GLY A 138 1.45 5.34 0.24
C GLY A 138 2.51 5.27 1.34
N SER A 139 3.81 5.33 0.99
CA SER A 139 4.88 5.37 1.99
C SER A 139 4.78 6.62 2.86
N GLU A 140 4.44 7.79 2.29
CA GLU A 140 4.21 9.02 3.08
C GLU A 140 3.00 8.88 4.00
N ALA A 141 1.92 8.22 3.56
CA ALA A 141 0.77 7.96 4.43
C ALA A 141 1.16 7.07 5.62
N LEU A 142 2.04 6.07 5.42
CA LEU A 142 2.58 5.25 6.50
C LEU A 142 3.51 6.05 7.42
N GLU A 143 4.40 6.89 6.89
CA GLU A 143 5.27 7.77 7.69
C GLU A 143 4.44 8.74 8.55
N ALA A 144 3.37 9.31 7.98
CA ALA A 144 2.42 10.15 8.71
C ALA A 144 1.72 9.36 9.84
N CYS A 145 1.30 8.12 9.58
CA CYS A 145 0.71 7.24 10.58
C CYS A 145 1.68 6.93 11.73
N ILE A 146 2.93 6.57 11.41
CA ILE A 146 4.01 6.36 12.39
C ILE A 146 4.21 7.60 13.25
N LYS A 147 4.25 8.78 12.61
CA LYS A 147 4.42 10.06 13.31
C LYS A 147 3.27 10.34 14.27
N VAL A 148 2.03 10.15 13.86
CA VAL A 148 0.86 10.33 14.72
C VAL A 148 0.91 9.36 15.91
N ILE A 149 1.26 8.09 15.70
CA ILE A 149 1.41 7.09 16.79
C ILE A 149 2.49 7.52 17.77
N ARG A 150 3.63 8.00 17.29
CA ARG A 150 4.73 8.48 18.16
C ARG A 150 4.35 9.74 18.94
N LEU A 151 3.69 10.70 18.32
CA LEU A 151 3.17 11.87 19.01
C LEU A 151 2.11 11.51 20.04
N TYR A 152 1.23 10.55 19.72
CA TYR A 152 0.28 9.99 20.69
C TYR A 152 1.00 9.37 21.88
N SER A 153 2.10 8.63 21.65
CA SER A 153 2.87 8.00 22.72
C SER A 153 3.43 9.03 23.72
N LEU A 154 3.93 10.16 23.22
CA LEU A 154 4.42 11.27 24.05
C LEU A 154 3.30 11.82 24.92
N ASN A 155 2.12 12.09 24.35
CA ASN A 155 0.96 12.59 25.10
C ASN A 155 0.46 11.61 26.14
N GLN A 156 0.63 10.29 25.93
CA GLN A 156 0.24 9.25 26.89
C GLN A 156 1.37 8.85 27.85
N LYS A 157 2.55 9.47 27.77
CA LYS A 157 3.76 9.09 28.53
C LYS A 157 4.06 7.59 28.39
N LYS A 158 3.98 7.06 27.15
CA LYS A 158 4.26 5.67 26.79
C LYS A 158 5.47 5.56 25.88
N GLY A 159 6.01 4.36 25.76
CA GLY A 159 6.99 4.04 24.72
C GLY A 159 6.38 4.12 23.31
N SER A 160 7.23 4.40 22.32
CA SER A 160 6.84 4.62 20.93
C SER A 160 6.79 3.32 20.09
N GLY A 161 6.83 2.16 20.74
CA GLY A 161 6.86 0.86 20.09
C GLY A 161 5.66 0.61 19.19
N ILE A 162 5.91 0.01 18.02
CA ILE A 162 4.88 -0.36 17.05
C ILE A 162 4.96 -1.86 16.79
N MET A 163 3.85 -2.55 16.94
CA MET A 163 3.71 -3.93 16.47
C MET A 163 3.24 -3.94 15.01
N THR A 164 3.76 -4.86 14.24
CA THR A 164 3.36 -5.15 12.85
C THR A 164 3.40 -6.65 12.59
N ILE A 165 3.09 -7.09 11.39
CA ILE A 165 3.00 -8.51 11.05
C ILE A 165 4.10 -8.88 10.07
N SER A 166 4.76 -10.01 10.31
CA SER A 166 5.78 -10.58 9.40
C SER A 166 5.19 -10.85 8.02
N GLY A 167 5.94 -10.50 6.99
CA GLY A 167 5.54 -10.65 5.60
C GLY A 167 4.64 -9.52 5.07
N ASN A 168 4.34 -8.50 5.85
CA ASN A 168 3.63 -7.32 5.37
C ASN A 168 4.56 -6.41 4.54
N TRP A 169 3.93 -5.66 3.65
CA TRP A 169 4.59 -4.65 2.82
C TRP A 169 4.02 -3.26 3.08
N HIS A 170 4.84 -2.36 3.62
CA HIS A 170 4.40 -1.02 4.02
C HIS A 170 5.07 0.13 3.25
N GLY A 171 6.05 -0.16 2.39
CA GLY A 171 6.72 0.86 1.57
C GLY A 171 8.24 0.76 1.60
N ARG A 172 8.90 1.80 1.07
CA ARG A 172 10.35 1.84 0.85
C ARG A 172 11.07 3.01 1.51
N THR A 173 10.37 3.88 2.22
CA THR A 173 10.97 4.88 3.09
C THR A 173 11.43 4.25 4.40
N THR A 174 12.23 4.94 5.19
CA THR A 174 12.85 4.36 6.37
C THR A 174 11.83 3.76 7.35
N GLY A 175 10.84 4.52 7.77
CA GLY A 175 9.83 4.05 8.73
C GLY A 175 8.96 2.95 8.14
N SER A 176 8.44 3.13 6.95
CA SER A 176 7.59 2.14 6.29
C SER A 176 8.34 0.84 5.99
N GLN A 177 9.64 0.90 5.67
CA GLN A 177 10.45 -0.28 5.43
C GLN A 177 10.83 -1.02 6.71
N LEU A 178 10.95 -0.32 7.84
CA LEU A 178 11.12 -0.95 9.15
C LEU A 178 9.89 -1.74 9.58
N LEU A 179 8.70 -1.31 9.19
CA LEU A 179 7.45 -2.05 9.42
C LEU A 179 7.33 -3.28 8.51
N SER A 180 7.94 -3.25 7.32
CA SER A 180 7.96 -4.38 6.40
C SER A 180 8.98 -5.42 6.88
N ASP A 181 8.64 -6.70 6.89
CA ASP A 181 9.54 -7.79 7.28
C ASP A 181 10.33 -8.32 6.07
N ASN A 182 11.16 -7.47 5.48
CA ASN A 182 12.08 -7.86 4.43
C ASN A 182 13.50 -7.43 4.81
N LYS A 183 14.26 -8.39 5.34
CA LYS A 183 15.62 -8.15 5.86
C LYS A 183 16.58 -7.65 4.78
N ASP A 184 16.51 -8.20 3.58
CA ASP A 184 17.40 -7.81 2.48
C ASP A 184 17.16 -6.37 2.05
N GLN A 185 15.89 -5.97 1.95
CA GLN A 185 15.51 -4.62 1.58
C GLN A 185 15.73 -3.60 2.70
N SER A 186 15.74 -4.01 3.96
CA SER A 186 15.96 -3.13 5.12
C SER A 186 17.39 -3.13 5.65
N SER A 187 18.31 -3.89 5.05
CA SER A 187 19.70 -4.04 5.50
C SER A 187 20.51 -2.74 5.49
N TRP A 188 20.12 -1.77 4.66
CA TRP A 188 20.77 -0.45 4.59
C TRP A 188 20.44 0.45 5.80
N ILE A 189 19.38 0.14 6.56
CA ILE A 189 19.00 0.89 7.76
C ILE A 189 19.88 0.41 8.92
N LYS A 190 20.94 1.18 9.24
CA LYS A 190 21.97 0.80 10.20
C LYS A 190 21.63 1.09 11.67
N TYR A 191 20.72 2.03 11.93
CA TYR A 191 20.35 2.36 13.30
C TYR A 191 19.39 1.31 13.91
N LYS A 192 19.48 1.16 15.23
CA LYS A 192 18.82 0.09 15.97
C LYS A 192 17.27 0.16 15.86
N LYS A 193 16.66 -0.92 15.44
CA LYS A 193 15.22 -1.10 15.26
C LYS A 193 14.48 -1.40 16.58
N LYS A 194 14.86 -0.80 17.71
CA LYS A 194 14.36 -1.20 19.04
C LYS A 194 12.86 -1.03 19.28
N GLU A 195 12.13 -0.41 18.35
CA GLU A 195 10.74 0.00 18.54
C GLU A 195 9.77 -0.62 17.54
N VAL A 196 10.20 -1.56 16.71
CA VAL A 196 9.32 -2.28 15.77
C VAL A 196 9.36 -3.76 16.09
N TYR A 197 8.19 -4.35 16.34
CA TYR A 197 8.03 -5.74 16.77
C TYR A 197 7.13 -6.47 15.79
N HIS A 198 7.65 -7.53 15.17
CA HIS A 198 6.94 -8.34 14.20
C HIS A 198 6.28 -9.54 14.87
N LEU A 199 4.95 -9.66 14.71
CA LEU A 199 4.17 -10.83 15.06
C LEU A 199 4.06 -11.74 13.84
N ARG A 200 3.92 -13.04 14.03
CA ARG A 200 3.77 -13.98 12.91
C ARG A 200 2.42 -13.81 12.20
N PHE A 201 2.45 -13.85 10.88
CA PHE A 201 1.22 -14.04 10.13
C PHE A 201 0.74 -15.48 10.31
N PRO A 202 -0.55 -15.72 10.63
CA PRO A 202 -1.09 -17.06 10.85
C PRO A 202 -1.38 -17.76 9.52
N TYR A 203 -0.32 -18.08 8.77
CA TYR A 203 -0.45 -18.80 7.50
C TYR A 203 -1.13 -20.17 7.71
N PRO A 204 -2.02 -20.62 6.81
CA PRO A 204 -2.64 -21.95 6.91
C PRO A 204 -1.62 -23.08 7.08
N TRP A 205 -0.52 -23.04 6.33
CA TRP A 205 0.56 -24.04 6.46
C TRP A 205 1.33 -23.91 7.78
N LEU A 206 1.49 -22.71 8.33
CA LEU A 206 2.13 -22.49 9.63
C LEU A 206 1.25 -23.06 10.76
N MET A 207 -0.06 -22.74 10.72
CA MET A 207 -1.03 -23.29 11.68
C MET A 207 -1.02 -24.83 11.66
N LYS A 208 -1.05 -25.42 10.48
CA LYS A 208 -0.95 -26.88 10.31
C LYS A 208 0.37 -27.45 10.85
N LYS A 209 1.50 -26.82 10.49
CA LYS A 209 2.85 -27.27 10.94
C LYS A 209 3.00 -27.23 12.46
N LEU A 210 2.44 -26.19 13.11
CA LEU A 210 2.55 -26.02 14.57
C LEU A 210 1.42 -26.71 15.33
N ASN A 211 0.42 -27.26 14.65
CA ASN A 211 -0.82 -27.75 15.22
C ASN A 211 -1.46 -26.72 16.18
N LYS A 212 -1.56 -25.47 15.72
CA LYS A 212 -2.06 -24.33 16.50
C LYS A 212 -3.08 -23.52 15.71
N THR A 213 -4.05 -22.98 16.42
CA THR A 213 -4.99 -21.97 15.92
C THR A 213 -4.29 -20.61 15.75
N SER A 214 -4.90 -19.71 15.00
CA SER A 214 -4.40 -18.35 14.83
C SER A 214 -4.33 -17.56 16.15
N ILE A 215 -5.25 -17.84 17.08
CA ILE A 215 -5.30 -17.23 18.41
C ILE A 215 -4.14 -17.73 19.27
N GLU A 216 -3.83 -19.02 19.25
CA GLU A 216 -2.70 -19.59 19.99
C GLU A 216 -1.37 -19.03 19.50
N ILE A 217 -1.19 -18.87 18.17
CA ILE A 217 -0.01 -18.22 17.59
C ILE A 217 0.10 -16.78 18.09
N LEU A 218 -0.98 -16.00 18.04
CA LEU A 218 -0.99 -14.61 18.54
C LEU A 218 -0.64 -14.55 20.03
N ASN A 219 -1.27 -15.40 20.86
CA ASN A 219 -1.01 -15.41 22.31
C ASN A 219 0.45 -15.79 22.62
N GLU A 220 1.02 -16.74 21.89
CA GLU A 220 2.43 -17.13 22.02
C GLU A 220 3.37 -15.99 21.67
N ASP A 221 3.12 -15.29 20.54
CA ASP A 221 3.90 -14.14 20.12
C ASP A 221 3.86 -13.02 21.16
N LEU A 222 2.67 -12.70 21.66
CA LEU A 222 2.50 -11.68 22.69
C LEU A 222 3.15 -12.09 24.03
N LYS A 223 3.06 -13.36 24.41
CA LYS A 223 3.76 -13.91 25.60
C LYS A 223 5.27 -13.78 25.45
N ASN A 224 5.82 -14.13 24.28
CA ASN A 224 7.25 -14.02 24.03
C ASN A 224 7.72 -12.55 23.98
N LEU A 225 6.90 -11.66 23.42
CA LEU A 225 7.17 -10.23 23.42
C LEU A 225 7.12 -9.65 24.84
N SER A 226 6.16 -10.08 25.67
CA SER A 226 6.01 -9.61 27.07
C SER A 226 7.18 -10.00 27.99
N LYS A 227 8.00 -10.98 27.61
CA LYS A 227 9.26 -11.30 28.32
C LYS A 227 10.33 -10.23 28.12
N LYS A 228 10.22 -9.42 27.06
CA LYS A 228 11.23 -8.43 26.65
C LYS A 228 10.79 -6.98 26.92
N ILE A 229 9.49 -6.72 26.88
CA ILE A 229 8.89 -5.39 27.02
C ILE A 229 7.55 -5.46 27.75
N ASN A 230 7.11 -4.34 28.26
CA ASN A 230 5.77 -4.18 28.81
C ASN A 230 4.81 -3.69 27.72
N LEU A 231 3.94 -4.56 27.22
CA LEU A 231 3.00 -4.22 26.13
C LEU A 231 2.16 -2.97 26.39
N ARG A 232 1.73 -2.77 27.66
CA ARG A 232 0.92 -1.60 28.03
C ARG A 232 1.72 -0.31 28.06
N LYS A 233 2.98 -0.38 28.49
CA LYS A 233 3.84 0.80 28.66
C LYS A 233 4.63 1.12 27.38
N ASP A 234 5.10 0.11 26.67
CA ASP A 234 6.10 0.29 25.62
C ASP A 234 5.51 0.33 24.21
N ILE A 235 4.28 -0.19 24.00
CA ILE A 235 3.63 -0.23 22.68
C ILE A 235 2.55 0.84 22.58
N SER A 236 2.61 1.65 21.53
CA SER A 236 1.63 2.71 21.25
C SER A 236 0.85 2.51 19.95
N GLY A 237 1.31 1.66 19.05
CA GLY A 237 0.62 1.39 17.79
C GLY A 237 0.70 -0.04 17.32
N VAL A 238 -0.29 -0.43 16.54
CA VAL A 238 -0.28 -1.62 15.69
C VAL A 238 -0.59 -1.15 14.27
N ILE A 239 0.28 -1.51 13.32
CA ILE A 239 0.07 -1.25 11.90
C ILE A 239 0.15 -2.57 11.15
N LEU A 240 -0.87 -2.90 10.36
CA LEU A 240 -0.89 -4.10 9.53
C LEU A 240 -1.68 -3.88 8.25
N GLU A 241 -1.33 -4.61 7.19
CA GLU A 241 -2.19 -4.73 6.01
C GLU A 241 -3.46 -5.48 6.41
N THR A 242 -4.61 -5.08 5.88
CA THR A 242 -5.87 -5.86 6.09
C THR A 242 -5.91 -7.13 5.26
N PHE A 243 -5.07 -7.17 4.25
CA PHE A 243 -4.90 -8.26 3.32
C PHE A 243 -3.42 -8.30 2.96
N GLN A 244 -2.73 -9.40 3.28
CA GLN A 244 -1.31 -9.49 3.00
C GLN A 244 -1.05 -9.50 1.50
N GLY A 245 -0.47 -8.42 0.98
CA GLY A 245 -0.29 -8.20 -0.44
C GLY A 245 0.57 -9.26 -1.14
N TRP A 246 1.66 -9.67 -0.52
CA TRP A 246 2.58 -10.67 -1.07
C TRP A 246 1.97 -12.06 -1.22
N GLY A 247 1.24 -12.51 -0.20
CA GLY A 247 0.65 -13.84 -0.14
C GLY A 247 -0.76 -13.90 -0.71
N ALA A 248 -1.37 -12.76 -1.02
CA ALA A 248 -2.78 -12.65 -1.36
C ALA A 248 -3.71 -13.33 -0.34
N LEU A 249 -3.41 -13.14 0.95
CA LEU A 249 -4.08 -13.86 2.05
C LEU A 249 -4.75 -12.90 3.02
N PHE A 250 -5.98 -13.26 3.40
CA PHE A 250 -6.66 -12.66 4.53
C PHE A 250 -6.24 -13.31 5.85
N TYR A 251 -6.29 -12.53 6.92
CA TYR A 251 -6.17 -13.09 8.27
C TYR A 251 -7.42 -13.89 8.64
N PRO A 252 -7.32 -14.90 9.49
CA PRO A 252 -8.48 -15.41 10.22
C PRO A 252 -9.16 -14.28 10.99
N LYS A 253 -10.49 -14.19 10.92
CA LYS A 253 -11.26 -13.08 11.51
C LYS A 253 -11.04 -12.93 13.02
N GLU A 254 -10.96 -14.04 13.71
CA GLU A 254 -10.73 -14.10 15.16
C GLU A 254 -9.36 -13.52 15.54
N TYR A 255 -8.33 -13.69 14.71
CA TYR A 255 -7.00 -13.10 14.93
C TYR A 255 -7.08 -11.58 14.99
N VAL A 256 -7.69 -10.96 13.98
CA VAL A 256 -7.80 -9.49 13.89
C VAL A 256 -8.71 -8.94 14.99
N LYS A 257 -9.81 -9.63 15.32
CA LYS A 257 -10.69 -9.27 16.43
C LYS A 257 -9.97 -9.32 17.78
N LYS A 258 -9.21 -10.38 18.02
CA LYS A 258 -8.41 -10.52 19.26
C LYS A 258 -7.36 -9.43 19.38
N LEU A 259 -6.63 -9.16 18.29
CA LEU A 259 -5.65 -8.08 18.25
C LEU A 259 -6.30 -6.71 18.52
N SER A 260 -7.45 -6.43 17.90
CA SER A 260 -8.23 -5.20 18.16
C SER A 260 -8.66 -5.07 19.62
N THR A 261 -9.08 -6.17 20.24
CA THR A 261 -9.45 -6.19 21.68
C THR A 261 -8.25 -5.85 22.57
N ILE A 262 -7.08 -6.40 22.25
CA ILE A 262 -5.82 -6.11 22.96
C ILE A 262 -5.43 -4.65 22.80
N CYS A 263 -5.53 -4.10 21.58
CA CYS A 263 -5.28 -2.69 21.31
C CYS A 263 -6.15 -1.77 22.18
N LYS A 264 -7.45 -2.06 22.27
CA LYS A 264 -8.39 -1.31 23.13
C LYS A 264 -8.01 -1.43 24.61
N LYS A 265 -7.74 -2.65 25.09
CA LYS A 265 -7.39 -2.92 26.50
C LYS A 265 -6.15 -2.14 26.95
N TYR A 266 -5.15 -2.02 26.10
CA TYR A 266 -3.86 -1.39 26.43
C TYR A 266 -3.70 0.04 25.90
N LYS A 267 -4.76 0.64 25.35
CA LYS A 267 -4.72 1.98 24.74
C LYS A 267 -3.62 2.08 23.66
N ILE A 268 -3.59 1.10 22.77
CA ILE A 268 -2.70 1.01 21.62
C ILE A 268 -3.51 1.42 20.39
N LEU A 269 -3.02 2.34 19.55
CA LEU A 269 -3.69 2.75 18.33
C LEU A 269 -3.66 1.61 17.30
N LEU A 270 -4.81 1.29 16.72
CA LEU A 270 -4.92 0.32 15.65
C LEU A 270 -5.04 1.05 14.32
N ALA A 271 -4.06 0.87 13.44
CA ALA A 271 -4.04 1.40 12.09
C ALA A 271 -3.98 0.27 11.06
N PHE A 272 -4.78 0.38 10.01
CA PHE A 272 -4.70 -0.52 8.86
C PHE A 272 -4.06 0.14 7.66
N ASP A 273 -3.17 -0.59 7.03
CA ASP A 273 -2.68 -0.27 5.70
C ASP A 273 -3.68 -0.75 4.66
N GLU A 274 -4.45 0.19 4.15
CA GLU A 274 -5.45 0.01 3.10
C GLU A 274 -4.94 0.46 1.72
N ILE A 275 -3.64 0.70 1.58
CA ILE A 275 -3.04 1.20 0.34
C ILE A 275 -3.30 0.22 -0.81
N GLN A 276 -3.22 -1.08 -0.56
CA GLN A 276 -3.52 -2.10 -1.56
C GLN A 276 -4.96 -2.62 -1.46
N ALA A 277 -5.49 -2.78 -0.26
CA ALA A 277 -6.76 -3.43 0.01
C ALA A 277 -7.99 -2.53 -0.16
N GLY A 278 -7.80 -1.20 -0.05
CA GLY A 278 -8.87 -0.23 -0.10
C GLY A 278 -9.46 0.01 -1.50
N PHE A 279 -10.48 0.83 -1.52
CA PHE A 279 -11.16 1.32 -2.73
C PHE A 279 -11.66 0.20 -3.66
N GLY A 280 -12.29 -0.83 -3.08
CA GLY A 280 -12.96 -1.89 -3.81
C GLY A 280 -12.10 -3.11 -4.14
N ARG A 281 -10.79 -3.11 -3.87
CA ARG A 281 -9.87 -4.22 -4.22
C ARG A 281 -10.33 -5.58 -3.69
N THR A 282 -10.88 -5.62 -2.49
CA THR A 282 -11.30 -6.85 -1.81
C THR A 282 -12.81 -7.13 -1.88
N GLY A 283 -13.57 -6.33 -2.68
CA GLY A 283 -15.02 -6.42 -2.77
C GLY A 283 -15.78 -5.62 -1.69
N LYS A 284 -15.06 -4.97 -0.79
CA LYS A 284 -15.57 -3.99 0.19
C LYS A 284 -14.92 -2.63 -0.10
N LYS A 285 -15.46 -1.54 0.48
CA LYS A 285 -14.81 -0.22 0.37
C LYS A 285 -13.39 -0.27 0.90
N PHE A 286 -13.22 -0.91 2.06
CA PHE A 286 -11.93 -1.15 2.70
C PHE A 286 -11.82 -2.59 3.18
N GLY A 287 -10.60 -3.12 3.21
CA GLY A 287 -10.35 -4.51 3.58
C GLY A 287 -10.70 -4.79 5.05
N PHE A 288 -10.55 -3.82 5.97
CA PHE A 288 -10.90 -4.02 7.38
C PHE A 288 -12.38 -4.33 7.63
N GLU A 289 -13.27 -3.98 6.69
CA GLU A 289 -14.71 -4.28 6.81
C GLU A 289 -15.01 -5.78 6.82
N HIS A 290 -14.09 -6.62 6.31
CA HIS A 290 -14.22 -8.07 6.37
C HIS A 290 -14.11 -8.63 7.80
N TYR A 291 -13.48 -7.88 8.73
CA TYR A 291 -13.23 -8.33 10.09
C TYR A 291 -14.24 -7.82 11.12
N ASN A 292 -15.09 -6.89 10.74
CA ASN A 292 -16.00 -6.21 11.66
C ASN A 292 -15.28 -5.57 12.85
N VAL A 293 -14.17 -4.89 12.59
CA VAL A 293 -13.39 -4.11 13.56
C VAL A 293 -13.39 -2.64 13.17
N LYS A 294 -13.21 -1.75 14.15
CA LYS A 294 -13.13 -0.30 13.91
C LYS A 294 -11.72 0.17 14.24
N PRO A 295 -10.88 0.45 13.23
CA PRO A 295 -9.56 1.01 13.45
C PRO A 295 -9.62 2.47 13.90
N ASP A 296 -8.49 2.98 14.40
CA ASP A 296 -8.32 4.38 14.76
C ASP A 296 -7.91 5.23 13.55
N MET A 297 -7.14 4.62 12.64
CA MET A 297 -6.64 5.24 11.41
C MET A 297 -6.53 4.20 10.28
N ILE A 298 -6.57 4.68 9.04
CA ILE A 298 -6.25 3.90 7.84
C ILE A 298 -5.30 4.69 6.93
N CYS A 299 -4.33 4.00 6.33
CA CYS A 299 -3.47 4.56 5.29
C CYS A 299 -4.01 4.15 3.92
N CYS A 300 -4.21 5.11 3.03
CA CYS A 300 -4.78 4.92 1.70
C CYS A 300 -3.82 5.37 0.61
N GLY A 301 -3.95 4.80 -0.58
CA GLY A 301 -3.14 5.14 -1.76
C GLY A 301 -3.56 4.31 -2.97
N LYS A 302 -2.64 4.08 -3.91
CA LYS A 302 -2.88 3.27 -5.12
C LYS A 302 -4.21 3.57 -5.80
N ALA A 303 -5.21 2.70 -5.64
CA ALA A 303 -6.53 2.82 -6.26
C ALA A 303 -7.28 4.12 -5.93
N MET A 304 -6.97 4.77 -4.80
CA MET A 304 -7.54 6.04 -4.38
C MET A 304 -7.41 7.13 -5.46
N GLY A 305 -6.28 7.14 -6.20
CA GLY A 305 -6.01 8.11 -7.25
C GLY A 305 -6.45 7.68 -8.65
N GLY A 306 -6.86 6.40 -8.84
CA GLY A 306 -7.21 5.88 -10.16
C GLY A 306 -6.08 5.97 -11.20
N GLY A 307 -4.82 6.03 -10.75
CA GLY A 307 -3.61 6.20 -11.56
C GLY A 307 -2.87 7.51 -11.30
N ILE A 308 -3.47 8.46 -10.60
CA ILE A 308 -2.82 9.73 -10.20
C ILE A 308 -2.17 9.54 -8.82
N PRO A 309 -0.94 10.07 -8.62
CA PRO A 309 -0.27 10.01 -7.33
C PRO A 309 -1.04 10.82 -6.26
N ILE A 310 -1.79 10.13 -5.42
CA ILE A 310 -2.43 10.66 -4.24
C ILE A 310 -2.56 9.58 -3.19
N SER A 311 -2.39 9.95 -1.94
CA SER A 311 -2.58 9.08 -0.79
C SER A 311 -3.20 9.84 0.37
N ALA A 312 -3.61 9.15 1.41
CA ALA A 312 -4.15 9.78 2.60
C ALA A 312 -3.91 8.95 3.86
N LEU A 313 -3.73 9.64 4.98
CA LEU A 313 -3.97 9.10 6.31
C LEU A 313 -5.36 9.59 6.75
N ILE A 314 -6.28 8.67 6.99
CA ILE A 314 -7.67 8.96 7.41
C ILE A 314 -7.86 8.43 8.83
N GLY A 315 -8.51 9.20 9.71
CA GLY A 315 -8.67 8.77 11.09
C GLY A 315 -9.60 9.64 11.92
N LYS A 316 -9.63 9.30 13.22
CA LYS A 316 -10.40 10.06 14.21
C LYS A 316 -9.74 11.39 14.49
N LYS A 317 -10.54 12.45 14.62
CA LYS A 317 -10.11 13.83 14.92
C LYS A 317 -9.10 13.88 16.09
N LYS A 318 -9.42 13.22 17.21
CA LYS A 318 -8.60 13.22 18.42
C LYS A 318 -7.15 12.71 18.23
N TYR A 319 -6.87 11.99 17.14
CA TYR A 319 -5.53 11.52 16.82
C TYR A 319 -4.88 12.36 15.72
N LEU A 320 -5.64 12.71 14.67
CA LEU A 320 -5.11 13.48 13.56
C LEU A 320 -4.87 14.97 13.90
N ASP A 321 -5.43 15.46 15.00
CA ASP A 321 -5.15 16.82 15.51
C ASP A 321 -4.01 16.88 16.53
N ILE A 322 -3.32 15.76 16.83
CA ILE A 322 -2.15 15.75 17.72
C ILE A 322 -0.96 16.52 17.12
N PRO A 323 -0.62 16.37 15.83
CA PRO A 323 0.46 17.14 15.24
C PRO A 323 0.15 18.64 15.24
N LYS A 324 1.15 19.45 15.58
CA LYS A 324 1.02 20.92 15.55
C LYS A 324 0.88 21.43 14.11
N ILE A 325 0.31 22.63 13.95
CA ILE A 325 0.19 23.31 12.65
C ILE A 325 1.59 23.39 12.02
N GLY A 326 1.70 23.03 10.73
CA GLY A 326 2.95 23.06 9.97
C GLY A 326 3.95 21.94 10.30
N SER A 327 3.56 20.93 11.10
CA SER A 327 4.47 19.86 11.53
C SER A 327 4.31 18.54 10.76
N MET A 328 3.38 18.44 9.80
CA MET A 328 3.16 17.24 8.98
C MET A 328 3.72 17.42 7.58
#